data_a7912baa2d97cf7405ce30339edb9bdb
#
_entry.id   a7912baa2d97cf7405ce30339edb9bdb
#
_cell.length_a   1.000
_cell.length_b   1.000
_cell.length_c   1.000
_cell.angle_alpha   90.00
_cell.angle_beta   90.00
_cell.angle_gamma   90.00
#
_symmetry.space_group_name_H-M   'P 1'
#
loop_
_entity.id
_entity.type
_entity.pdbx_description
1 polymer ?
#
loop_
_entity_poly.entity_id
_entity_poly.type
_entity_poly.pdbx_seq_one_letter_code
_entity_poly.pdbx_strand_id
1 'polypeptide(L)'
;MKTSDFNFYLPEELIAQTPLERRDASRLLCLDKVSGATEHRVFSELPELLRPGDCLVMNDSRVLPARLMGARETGGAVEVLLLRDLGGGRWECMTRPGRKTKPGTRLIFGGGELEAEVLEVAEGGNRIIEFKYDGIFLEVLERLGRMPLPPYIKAELEDGERYQTVYSRELGSAAAPTAGLHFTKELLAKIAEKGVRECFVTLHVGLGTFRPVKAEDIEEHEMHSEFCIIPEETARIITETKRAGGRIVCVGTTSCRTVESFANEDGTMDAKSGWTNIFIYPGYKFKCLDALITNFHLPESTLIMLVSALAGREHVLAAYKEAVEKRYRFFSFGDAMFIS
;
A
#
# COMPACT_ATOMS: atom_id res chain seq x y z
N MET A 1 23.20 -10.35 -0.59
CA MET A 1 22.74 -9.86 0.76
C MET A 1 21.62 -10.77 1.21
N LYS A 2 21.57 -11.13 2.52
CA LYS A 2 20.54 -12.06 3.00
C LYS A 2 19.29 -11.36 3.50
N THR A 3 18.16 -12.03 3.37
CA THR A 3 16.87 -11.56 3.93
C THR A 3 16.97 -11.32 5.43
N SER A 4 17.69 -12.19 6.16
CA SER A 4 17.95 -12.06 7.60
C SER A 4 18.77 -10.83 8.00
N ASP A 5 19.48 -10.18 7.06
CA ASP A 5 20.21 -8.94 7.33
C ASP A 5 19.27 -7.76 7.63
N PHE A 6 17.96 -7.92 7.35
CA PHE A 6 16.89 -6.94 7.60
C PHE A 6 15.99 -7.32 8.76
N ASN A 7 16.47 -8.24 9.61
CA ASN A 7 15.76 -8.66 10.81
C ASN A 7 15.95 -7.65 11.95
N PHE A 8 14.91 -7.44 12.73
CA PHE A 8 14.94 -6.71 13.99
C PHE A 8 13.86 -7.26 14.91
N TYR A 9 14.05 -7.09 16.22
CA TYR A 9 13.05 -7.51 17.19
C TYR A 9 11.86 -6.55 17.20
N LEU A 10 10.66 -7.08 16.96
CA LEU A 10 9.39 -6.34 17.00
C LEU A 10 8.41 -7.03 17.94
N PRO A 11 8.09 -6.44 19.10
CA PRO A 11 7.02 -6.91 19.98
C PRO A 11 5.65 -6.88 19.30
N GLU A 12 4.85 -7.95 19.42
CA GLU A 12 3.54 -8.04 18.76
C GLU A 12 2.58 -6.93 19.21
N GLU A 13 2.67 -6.49 20.46
CA GLU A 13 1.84 -5.42 21.00
C GLU A 13 2.09 -4.04 20.37
N LEU A 14 3.19 -3.85 19.65
CA LEU A 14 3.45 -2.61 18.91
C LEU A 14 2.79 -2.61 17.53
N ILE A 15 2.25 -3.73 17.07
CA ILE A 15 1.50 -3.80 15.82
C ILE A 15 0.12 -3.18 16.01
N ALA A 16 -0.10 -2.01 15.41
CA ALA A 16 -1.35 -1.27 15.58
C ALA A 16 -2.55 -2.04 15.01
N GLN A 17 -3.56 -2.27 15.84
CA GLN A 17 -4.78 -2.97 15.45
C GLN A 17 -5.89 -2.02 15.00
N THR A 18 -5.87 -0.78 15.45
CA THR A 18 -6.88 0.25 15.16
C THR A 18 -6.23 1.57 14.79
N PRO A 19 -6.84 2.38 13.92
CA PRO A 19 -6.37 3.74 13.64
C PRO A 19 -6.55 4.63 14.87
N LEU A 20 -5.73 5.69 14.96
CA LEU A 20 -5.95 6.78 15.92
C LEU A 20 -7.24 7.53 15.56
N GLU A 21 -7.91 8.15 16.53
CA GLU A 21 -9.10 8.97 16.31
C GLU A 21 -8.81 10.07 15.28
N ARG A 22 -7.77 10.86 15.49
CA ARG A 22 -7.26 11.83 14.51
C ARG A 22 -6.11 11.21 13.72
N ARG A 23 -6.22 11.23 12.39
CA ARG A 23 -5.22 10.65 11.47
C ARG A 23 -3.84 11.29 11.62
N ASP A 24 -3.79 12.61 11.74
CA ASP A 24 -2.56 13.43 11.82
C ASP A 24 -1.95 13.50 13.22
N ALA A 25 -2.53 12.82 14.22
CA ALA A 25 -2.00 12.72 15.57
C ALA A 25 -0.98 11.59 15.75
N SER A 26 -0.70 10.79 14.71
CA SER A 26 0.35 9.78 14.74
C SER A 26 1.71 10.43 14.95
N ARG A 27 2.64 9.70 15.60
CA ARG A 27 4.03 10.14 15.70
C ARG A 27 4.72 10.08 14.36
N LEU A 28 5.70 10.93 14.17
CA LEU A 28 6.53 10.99 12.97
C LEU A 28 8.01 10.90 13.39
N LEU A 29 8.67 9.81 13.02
CA LEU A 29 10.11 9.70 13.16
C LEU A 29 10.77 10.24 11.89
N CYS A 30 11.48 11.36 12.01
CA CYS A 30 12.27 11.93 10.93
C CYS A 30 13.65 11.28 10.94
N LEU A 31 14.09 10.76 9.80
CA LEU A 31 15.41 10.16 9.61
C LEU A 31 16.17 10.92 8.53
N ASP A 32 17.27 11.54 8.90
CA ASP A 32 18.23 12.09 7.94
C ASP A 32 18.97 10.92 7.26
N LYS A 33 18.78 10.78 5.95
CA LYS A 33 19.31 9.63 5.18
C LYS A 33 20.82 9.63 5.04
N VAL A 34 21.47 10.79 5.26
CA VAL A 34 22.93 10.95 5.11
C VAL A 34 23.63 10.66 6.42
N SER A 35 23.19 11.27 7.50
CA SER A 35 23.83 11.18 8.81
C SER A 35 23.28 10.05 9.69
N GLY A 36 22.07 9.52 9.39
CA GLY A 36 21.35 8.59 10.24
C GLY A 36 20.74 9.23 11.51
N ALA A 37 20.81 10.56 11.64
CA ALA A 37 20.22 11.27 12.78
C ALA A 37 18.69 11.16 12.77
N THR A 38 18.12 11.00 13.96
CA THR A 38 16.66 10.88 14.16
C THR A 38 16.11 12.08 14.92
N GLU A 39 14.89 12.50 14.59
CA GLU A 39 14.09 13.48 15.30
C GLU A 39 12.67 12.97 15.48
N HIS A 40 12.05 13.23 16.64
CA HIS A 40 10.69 12.77 16.94
C HIS A 40 9.72 13.93 16.89
N ARG A 41 8.69 13.78 16.05
CA ARG A 41 7.64 14.77 15.81
C ARG A 41 6.26 14.14 15.82
N VAL A 42 5.24 14.95 15.58
CA VAL A 42 3.86 14.51 15.30
C VAL A 42 3.59 14.75 13.80
N PHE A 43 2.79 13.89 13.18
CA PHE A 43 2.54 13.96 11.73
C PHE A 43 1.91 15.29 11.29
N SER A 44 1.12 15.93 12.16
CA SER A 44 0.57 17.27 11.92
C SER A 44 1.62 18.37 11.71
N GLU A 45 2.89 18.13 12.11
CA GLU A 45 4.03 19.04 11.91
C GLU A 45 4.73 18.82 10.54
N LEU A 46 4.27 17.87 9.73
CA LEU A 46 4.84 17.60 8.39
C LEU A 46 5.01 18.86 7.52
N PRO A 47 4.10 19.85 7.54
CA PRO A 47 4.31 21.08 6.77
C PRO A 47 5.62 21.81 7.12
N GLU A 48 6.14 21.68 8.33
CA GLU A 48 7.40 22.31 8.74
C GLU A 48 8.62 21.67 8.08
N LEU A 49 8.53 20.39 7.70
CA LEU A 49 9.60 19.60 7.08
C LEU A 49 9.63 19.73 5.54
N LEU A 50 8.50 20.13 4.96
CA LEU A 50 8.36 20.37 3.52
C LEU A 50 8.81 21.81 3.17
N ARG A 51 9.23 22.01 1.93
CA ARG A 51 9.74 23.28 1.43
C ARG A 51 8.87 23.81 0.29
N PRO A 52 8.71 25.12 0.13
CA PRO A 52 8.10 25.67 -1.09
C PRO A 52 8.81 25.12 -2.33
N GLY A 53 8.04 24.69 -3.31
CA GLY A 53 8.57 24.07 -4.53
C GLY A 53 8.77 22.54 -4.47
N ASP A 54 8.59 21.89 -3.31
CA ASP A 54 8.51 20.43 -3.23
C ASP A 54 7.26 19.94 -3.97
N CYS A 55 7.30 18.68 -4.43
CA CYS A 55 6.17 17.97 -4.98
C CYS A 55 5.86 16.74 -4.12
N LEU A 56 4.64 16.67 -3.59
CA LEU A 56 4.13 15.53 -2.82
C LEU A 56 3.41 14.57 -3.76
N VAL A 57 3.95 13.37 -3.96
CA VAL A 57 3.40 12.35 -4.85
C VAL A 57 2.66 11.30 -4.04
N MET A 58 1.36 11.16 -4.28
CA MET A 58 0.45 10.33 -3.51
C MET A 58 -0.21 9.26 -4.39
N ASN A 59 -0.42 8.05 -3.84
CA ASN A 59 -1.17 7.00 -4.52
C ASN A 59 -2.66 7.14 -4.20
N ASP A 60 -3.47 7.40 -5.22
CA ASP A 60 -4.91 7.66 -5.10
C ASP A 60 -5.78 6.41 -5.28
N SER A 61 -5.19 5.23 -5.25
CA SER A 61 -5.95 4.00 -5.33
C SER A 61 -6.92 3.86 -4.15
N ARG A 62 -8.12 3.34 -4.45
CA ARG A 62 -9.18 3.08 -3.48
C ARG A 62 -9.41 1.59 -3.33
N VAL A 63 -9.50 1.14 -2.10
CA VAL A 63 -9.71 -0.27 -1.77
C VAL A 63 -11.15 -0.65 -2.04
N LEU A 64 -11.34 -1.78 -2.72
CA LEU A 64 -12.66 -2.41 -2.85
C LEU A 64 -13.04 -3.14 -1.56
N PRO A 65 -14.31 -3.17 -1.16
CA PRO A 65 -14.80 -4.07 -0.11
C PRO A 65 -14.82 -5.51 -0.65
N ALA A 66 -13.64 -6.00 -1.00
CA ALA A 66 -13.41 -7.18 -1.81
C ALA A 66 -13.56 -8.51 -1.06
N ARG A 67 -13.82 -8.48 0.26
CA ARG A 67 -13.98 -9.69 1.08
C ARG A 67 -15.46 -10.02 1.25
N LEU A 68 -15.89 -11.10 0.62
CA LEU A 68 -17.27 -11.60 0.66
C LEU A 68 -17.37 -12.80 1.61
N MET A 69 -18.32 -12.72 2.55
CA MET A 69 -18.65 -13.82 3.45
C MET A 69 -19.98 -14.45 3.02
N GLY A 70 -19.96 -15.75 2.73
CA GLY A 70 -21.11 -16.46 2.20
C GLY A 70 -21.12 -17.93 2.58
N ALA A 71 -21.90 -18.70 1.85
CA ALA A 71 -22.02 -20.14 2.02
C ALA A 71 -21.97 -20.85 0.65
N ARG A 72 -21.56 -22.10 0.68
CA ARG A 72 -21.74 -23.01 -0.45
C ARG A 72 -23.19 -23.46 -0.53
N GLU A 73 -23.72 -23.73 -1.71
CA GLU A 73 -25.08 -24.25 -1.88
C GLU A 73 -25.34 -25.50 -1.02
N THR A 74 -24.32 -26.33 -0.82
CA THR A 74 -24.37 -27.53 0.03
C THR A 74 -24.29 -27.23 1.53
N GLY A 75 -24.32 -25.97 1.94
CA GLY A 75 -24.05 -25.51 3.31
C GLY A 75 -22.55 -25.39 3.59
N GLY A 76 -22.21 -24.74 4.67
CA GLY A 76 -20.85 -24.49 5.11
C GLY A 76 -20.29 -23.18 4.60
N ALA A 77 -19.79 -22.39 5.55
CA ALA A 77 -19.26 -21.05 5.32
C ALA A 77 -18.13 -21.04 4.29
N VAL A 78 -18.06 -19.96 3.53
CA VAL A 78 -17.01 -19.65 2.60
C VAL A 78 -16.65 -18.17 2.68
N GLU A 79 -15.36 -17.88 2.62
CA GLU A 79 -14.82 -16.54 2.40
C GLU A 79 -14.28 -16.49 0.98
N VAL A 80 -14.65 -15.46 0.23
CA VAL A 80 -14.12 -15.15 -1.10
C VAL A 80 -13.49 -13.76 -1.05
N LEU A 81 -12.25 -13.66 -1.48
CA LEU A 81 -11.54 -12.41 -1.61
C LEU A 81 -11.25 -12.15 -3.08
N LEU A 82 -11.84 -11.10 -3.63
CA LEU A 82 -11.64 -10.65 -5.00
C LEU A 82 -10.22 -10.12 -5.17
N LEU A 83 -9.53 -10.53 -6.25
CA LEU A 83 -8.14 -10.14 -6.53
C LEU A 83 -8.01 -9.31 -7.80
N ARG A 84 -8.61 -9.79 -8.89
CA ARG A 84 -8.51 -9.17 -10.21
C ARG A 84 -9.78 -9.40 -11.01
N ASP A 85 -10.29 -8.32 -11.57
CA ASP A 85 -11.39 -8.37 -12.52
C ASP A 85 -10.88 -8.91 -13.87
N LEU A 86 -11.57 -9.90 -14.41
CA LEU A 86 -11.29 -10.52 -15.71
C LEU A 86 -12.32 -10.12 -16.77
N GLY A 87 -13.29 -9.27 -16.39
CA GLY A 87 -14.40 -8.86 -17.23
C GLY A 87 -15.52 -9.90 -17.32
N GLY A 88 -16.71 -9.45 -17.73
CA GLY A 88 -17.86 -10.32 -17.91
C GLY A 88 -18.36 -10.97 -16.62
N GLY A 89 -18.22 -10.31 -15.47
CA GLY A 89 -18.62 -10.85 -14.16
C GLY A 89 -17.66 -11.88 -13.59
N ARG A 90 -16.51 -12.11 -14.22
CA ARG A 90 -15.50 -13.09 -13.80
C ARG A 90 -14.37 -12.41 -13.04
N TRP A 91 -13.97 -13.03 -11.93
CA TRP A 91 -12.90 -12.55 -11.07
C TRP A 91 -11.94 -13.66 -10.72
N GLU A 92 -10.67 -13.33 -10.65
CA GLU A 92 -9.69 -14.15 -9.94
C GLU A 92 -9.85 -13.89 -8.45
N CYS A 93 -9.99 -14.94 -7.65
CA CYS A 93 -10.32 -14.87 -6.24
C CYS A 93 -9.48 -15.83 -5.40
N MET A 94 -9.21 -15.43 -4.16
CA MET A 94 -8.79 -16.37 -3.13
C MET A 94 -10.00 -16.86 -2.36
N THR A 95 -10.03 -18.15 -1.99
CA THR A 95 -11.16 -18.73 -1.23
C THR A 95 -10.71 -19.46 0.02
N ARG A 96 -11.51 -19.38 1.08
CA ARG A 96 -11.35 -20.16 2.30
C ARG A 96 -12.69 -20.86 2.65
N PRO A 97 -12.68 -22.18 2.86
CA PRO A 97 -11.58 -23.13 2.67
C PRO A 97 -11.37 -23.50 1.19
N GLY A 98 -10.15 -23.31 0.66
CA GLY A 98 -9.84 -23.55 -0.75
C GLY A 98 -10.09 -24.99 -1.21
N ARG A 99 -9.86 -26.01 -0.35
CA ARG A 99 -10.08 -27.43 -0.68
C ARG A 99 -11.57 -27.79 -0.94
N LYS A 100 -12.50 -26.94 -0.47
CA LYS A 100 -13.95 -27.17 -0.60
C LYS A 100 -14.60 -26.29 -1.67
N THR A 101 -13.83 -25.43 -2.34
CA THR A 101 -14.28 -24.57 -3.44
C THR A 101 -13.63 -25.07 -4.75
N LYS A 102 -14.15 -26.21 -5.26
CA LYS A 102 -13.74 -26.84 -6.53
C LYS A 102 -14.54 -26.28 -7.69
N PRO A 103 -14.07 -26.43 -8.94
CA PRO A 103 -14.88 -26.11 -10.12
C PRO A 103 -16.28 -26.73 -10.05
N GLY A 104 -17.30 -25.95 -10.43
CA GLY A 104 -18.72 -26.29 -10.31
C GLY A 104 -19.34 -26.03 -8.93
N THR A 105 -18.56 -25.56 -7.94
CA THR A 105 -19.12 -25.19 -6.62
C THR A 105 -19.90 -23.88 -6.76
N ARG A 106 -21.16 -23.88 -6.33
CA ARG A 106 -22.01 -22.69 -6.25
C ARG A 106 -21.90 -22.05 -4.87
N LEU A 107 -21.84 -20.73 -4.87
CA LEU A 107 -21.66 -19.88 -3.71
C LEU A 107 -22.79 -18.87 -3.63
N ILE A 108 -23.25 -18.60 -2.41
CA ILE A 108 -24.40 -17.71 -2.14
C ILE A 108 -23.96 -16.69 -1.09
N PHE A 109 -24.20 -15.41 -1.38
CA PHE A 109 -23.90 -14.28 -0.49
C PHE A 109 -25.15 -13.43 -0.29
N GLY A 110 -25.27 -12.76 0.87
CA GLY A 110 -26.37 -11.86 1.17
C GLY A 110 -27.76 -12.50 1.07
N GLY A 111 -27.89 -13.80 1.39
CA GLY A 111 -29.17 -14.49 1.29
C GLY A 111 -29.67 -14.73 -0.14
N GLY A 112 -28.80 -14.68 -1.14
CA GLY A 112 -29.13 -14.88 -2.56
C GLY A 112 -29.08 -13.61 -3.39
N GLU A 113 -28.73 -12.47 -2.82
CA GLU A 113 -28.53 -11.20 -3.55
C GLU A 113 -27.34 -11.28 -4.53
N LEU A 114 -26.31 -12.07 -4.18
CA LEU A 114 -25.17 -12.35 -5.02
C LEU A 114 -24.93 -13.86 -5.05
N GLU A 115 -24.96 -14.43 -6.24
CA GLU A 115 -24.62 -15.83 -6.47
C GLU A 115 -23.31 -15.91 -7.28
N ALA A 116 -22.59 -17.01 -7.12
CA ALA A 116 -21.38 -17.22 -7.89
C ALA A 116 -21.11 -18.71 -8.16
N GLU A 117 -20.33 -18.97 -9.20
CA GLU A 117 -19.88 -20.31 -9.55
C GLU A 117 -18.35 -20.32 -9.73
N VAL A 118 -17.70 -21.29 -9.11
CA VAL A 118 -16.28 -21.52 -9.30
C VAL A 118 -16.09 -22.20 -10.64
N LEU A 119 -15.43 -21.53 -11.61
CA LEU A 119 -15.21 -22.05 -12.95
C LEU A 119 -13.96 -22.95 -13.01
N GLU A 120 -12.85 -22.48 -12.46
CA GLU A 120 -11.57 -23.20 -12.52
C GLU A 120 -10.64 -22.85 -11.35
N VAL A 121 -9.56 -23.62 -11.24
CA VAL A 121 -8.45 -23.37 -10.32
C VAL A 121 -7.31 -22.73 -11.12
N ALA A 122 -7.00 -21.47 -10.82
CA ALA A 122 -5.90 -20.74 -11.43
C ALA A 122 -4.55 -21.07 -10.78
N GLU A 123 -3.49 -20.57 -11.37
CA GLU A 123 -2.12 -20.67 -10.84
C GLU A 123 -2.05 -20.13 -9.40
N GLY A 124 -1.19 -20.74 -8.57
CA GLY A 124 -1.06 -20.37 -7.15
C GLY A 124 -2.23 -20.79 -6.27
N GLY A 125 -3.21 -21.56 -6.82
CA GLY A 125 -4.35 -22.08 -6.08
C GLY A 125 -5.52 -21.10 -5.94
N ASN A 126 -5.50 -19.96 -6.61
CA ASN A 126 -6.62 -19.06 -6.74
C ASN A 126 -7.79 -19.71 -7.52
N ARG A 127 -8.92 -19.06 -7.54
CA ARG A 127 -10.13 -19.52 -8.25
C ARG A 127 -10.55 -18.47 -9.26
N ILE A 128 -10.98 -18.89 -10.43
CA ILE A 128 -11.77 -18.04 -11.32
C ILE A 128 -13.22 -18.28 -10.96
N ILE A 129 -13.90 -17.20 -10.58
CA ILE A 129 -15.28 -17.23 -10.10
C ILE A 129 -16.11 -16.30 -10.97
N GLU A 130 -17.23 -16.78 -11.46
CA GLU A 130 -18.22 -15.98 -12.17
C GLU A 130 -19.34 -15.60 -11.21
N PHE A 131 -19.59 -14.29 -11.10
CA PHE A 131 -20.63 -13.73 -10.26
C PHE A 131 -21.88 -13.41 -11.06
N LYS A 132 -23.03 -13.70 -10.46
CA LYS A 132 -24.37 -13.42 -11.01
C LYS A 132 -25.10 -12.50 -10.02
N TYR A 133 -25.51 -11.36 -10.51
CA TYR A 133 -26.14 -10.29 -9.72
C TYR A 133 -27.04 -9.43 -10.59
N ASP A 134 -27.95 -8.70 -9.99
CA ASP A 134 -28.75 -7.69 -10.64
C ASP A 134 -28.19 -6.30 -10.38
N GLY A 135 -28.14 -5.45 -11.41
CA GLY A 135 -27.67 -4.07 -11.29
C GLY A 135 -26.15 -3.92 -11.43
N ILE A 136 -25.55 -3.08 -10.58
CA ILE A 136 -24.13 -2.71 -10.64
C ILE A 136 -23.35 -3.50 -9.58
N PHE A 137 -22.34 -4.26 -10.02
CA PHE A 137 -21.55 -5.12 -9.12
C PHE A 137 -20.90 -4.36 -7.95
N LEU A 138 -20.41 -3.15 -8.20
CA LEU A 138 -19.80 -2.34 -7.14
C LEU A 138 -20.80 -1.98 -6.03
N GLU A 139 -22.05 -1.69 -6.37
CA GLU A 139 -23.10 -1.43 -5.37
C GLU A 139 -23.42 -2.69 -4.55
N VAL A 140 -23.40 -3.86 -5.18
CA VAL A 140 -23.55 -5.14 -4.48
C VAL A 140 -22.38 -5.36 -3.53
N LEU A 141 -21.14 -5.07 -3.97
CA LEU A 141 -19.96 -5.18 -3.12
C LEU A 141 -19.99 -4.20 -1.94
N GLU A 142 -20.48 -2.99 -2.12
CA GLU A 142 -20.62 -2.01 -1.03
C GLU A 142 -21.59 -2.50 0.07
N ARG A 143 -22.63 -3.25 -0.31
CA ARG A 143 -23.59 -3.81 0.65
C ARG A 143 -23.11 -5.09 1.33
N LEU A 144 -22.49 -6.00 0.59
CA LEU A 144 -22.17 -7.35 1.05
C LEU A 144 -20.70 -7.55 1.41
N GLY A 145 -19.84 -6.73 0.84
CA GLY A 145 -18.41 -6.85 1.00
C GLY A 145 -17.88 -6.23 2.29
N ARG A 146 -16.76 -6.75 2.74
CA ARG A 146 -15.99 -6.20 3.86
C ARG A 146 -14.63 -5.72 3.38
N MET A 147 -14.09 -4.73 4.08
CA MET A 147 -12.75 -4.22 3.81
C MET A 147 -11.70 -5.33 3.99
N PRO A 148 -10.86 -5.59 2.99
CA PRO A 148 -9.85 -6.65 3.05
C PRO A 148 -8.61 -6.20 3.85
N LEU A 149 -8.75 -6.11 5.17
CA LEU A 149 -7.64 -5.74 6.05
C LEU A 149 -6.50 -6.75 5.96
N PRO A 150 -5.24 -6.30 6.11
CA PRO A 150 -4.07 -7.18 6.19
C PRO A 150 -4.19 -8.22 7.30
N PRO A 151 -3.57 -9.40 7.16
CA PRO A 151 -3.75 -10.52 8.10
C PRO A 151 -3.23 -10.27 9.52
N TYR A 152 -2.38 -9.27 9.73
CA TYR A 152 -1.90 -8.87 11.05
C TYR A 152 -2.87 -7.96 11.81
N ILE A 153 -3.90 -7.41 11.15
CA ILE A 153 -5.00 -6.69 11.79
C ILE A 153 -6.09 -7.72 12.10
N LYS A 154 -6.26 -8.01 13.38
CA LYS A 154 -7.24 -8.97 13.89
C LYS A 154 -8.53 -8.28 14.38
N ALA A 155 -8.45 -6.97 14.66
CA ALA A 155 -9.59 -6.17 15.08
C ALA A 155 -10.54 -5.90 13.90
N GLU A 156 -11.84 -5.91 14.17
CA GLU A 156 -12.83 -5.46 13.19
C GLU A 156 -12.75 -3.94 13.06
N LEU A 157 -12.88 -3.46 11.83
CA LEU A 157 -12.94 -2.04 11.52
C LEU A 157 -14.41 -1.64 11.39
N GLU A 158 -14.91 -0.82 12.33
CA GLU A 158 -16.29 -0.36 12.33
C GLU A 158 -16.61 0.56 11.15
N ASP A 159 -15.67 1.43 10.79
CA ASP A 159 -15.78 2.35 9.66
C ASP A 159 -14.72 2.01 8.59
N GLY A 160 -15.16 1.45 7.47
CA GLY A 160 -14.31 1.09 6.34
C GLY A 160 -13.55 2.28 5.72
N GLU A 161 -14.09 3.51 5.82
CA GLU A 161 -13.42 4.72 5.34
C GLU A 161 -12.15 5.06 6.13
N ARG A 162 -11.98 4.48 7.32
CA ARG A 162 -10.74 4.61 8.08
C ARG A 162 -9.56 3.86 7.43
N TYR A 163 -9.83 2.91 6.53
CA TYR A 163 -8.83 2.22 5.71
C TYR A 163 -8.78 2.76 4.27
N GLN A 164 -9.23 4.00 4.06
CA GLN A 164 -9.11 4.76 2.82
C GLN A 164 -8.36 6.07 3.07
N THR A 165 -7.56 6.51 2.09
CA THR A 165 -6.98 7.84 2.14
C THR A 165 -8.05 8.90 1.86
N VAL A 166 -7.88 10.11 2.38
CA VAL A 166 -8.84 11.21 2.15
C VAL A 166 -8.89 11.70 0.69
N TYR A 167 -7.94 11.23 -0.13
CA TYR A 167 -7.81 11.55 -1.56
C TYR A 167 -7.98 10.33 -2.48
N SER A 168 -8.40 9.17 -1.95
CA SER A 168 -8.61 7.97 -2.75
C SER A 168 -9.72 8.15 -3.80
N ARG A 169 -9.46 7.71 -5.06
CA ARG A 169 -10.37 7.85 -6.19
C ARG A 169 -10.48 6.58 -7.03
N GLU A 170 -9.33 6.03 -7.43
CA GLU A 170 -9.24 4.97 -8.43
C GLU A 170 -9.49 3.61 -7.80
N LEU A 171 -10.69 3.07 -7.99
CA LEU A 171 -11.10 1.76 -7.46
C LEU A 171 -10.29 0.62 -8.08
N GLY A 172 -10.00 -0.44 -7.30
CA GLY A 172 -9.35 -1.65 -7.80
C GLY A 172 -8.22 -2.19 -6.93
N SER A 173 -7.87 -1.49 -5.85
CA SER A 173 -6.81 -1.94 -4.94
C SER A 173 -7.32 -2.97 -3.93
N ALA A 174 -6.51 -3.99 -3.65
CA ALA A 174 -6.77 -4.96 -2.57
C ALA A 174 -6.28 -4.48 -1.20
N ALA A 175 -5.48 -3.39 -1.15
CA ALA A 175 -5.01 -2.78 0.08
C ALA A 175 -4.83 -1.26 -0.07
N ALA A 176 -4.99 -0.52 1.03
CA ALA A 176 -4.77 0.92 1.04
C ALA A 176 -3.29 1.28 0.95
N PRO A 177 -2.92 2.42 0.33
CA PRO A 177 -1.59 3.02 0.45
C PRO A 177 -1.46 3.66 1.85
N THR A 178 -1.12 2.84 2.84
CA THR A 178 -1.35 3.13 4.27
C THR A 178 -0.57 4.33 4.81
N ALA A 179 0.55 4.73 4.21
CA ALA A 179 1.23 5.98 4.56
C ALA A 179 0.37 7.23 4.29
N GLY A 180 -0.59 7.13 3.36
CA GLY A 180 -1.56 8.18 3.09
C GLY A 180 -2.66 8.30 4.13
N LEU A 181 -2.85 7.30 5.00
CA LEU A 181 -3.89 7.30 6.03
C LEU A 181 -3.66 8.37 7.11
N HIS A 182 -2.44 8.86 7.24
CA HIS A 182 -2.08 9.92 8.19
C HIS A 182 -2.56 11.31 7.77
N PHE A 183 -2.87 11.51 6.49
CA PHE A 183 -3.30 12.82 5.99
C PHE A 183 -4.75 13.10 6.32
N THR A 184 -5.02 14.36 6.61
CA THR A 184 -6.36 14.96 6.64
C THR A 184 -6.47 15.99 5.52
N LYS A 185 -7.68 16.38 5.14
CA LYS A 185 -7.90 17.43 4.13
C LYS A 185 -7.33 18.77 4.59
N GLU A 186 -7.44 19.05 5.88
CA GLU A 186 -6.92 20.28 6.50
C GLU A 186 -5.38 20.32 6.46
N LEU A 187 -4.72 19.17 6.69
CA LEU A 187 -3.27 19.08 6.60
C LEU A 187 -2.78 19.28 5.17
N LEU A 188 -3.44 18.67 4.19
CA LEU A 188 -3.15 18.87 2.77
C LEU A 188 -3.32 20.34 2.36
N ALA A 189 -4.41 20.99 2.78
CA ALA A 189 -4.60 22.41 2.52
C ALA A 189 -3.44 23.28 3.05
N LYS A 190 -2.97 23.04 4.29
CA LYS A 190 -1.80 23.73 4.87
C LYS A 190 -0.51 23.48 4.07
N ILE A 191 -0.32 22.25 3.58
CA ILE A 191 0.82 21.87 2.74
C ILE A 191 0.79 22.65 1.42
N ALA A 192 -0.39 22.73 0.77
CA ALA A 192 -0.58 23.47 -0.48
C ALA A 192 -0.39 24.99 -0.29
N GLU A 193 -0.89 25.57 0.82
CA GLU A 193 -0.67 26.98 1.19
C GLU A 193 0.81 27.33 1.33
N LYS A 194 1.65 26.38 1.73
CA LYS A 194 3.10 26.55 1.80
C LYS A 194 3.80 26.59 0.44
N GLY A 195 3.09 26.31 -0.65
CA GLY A 195 3.65 26.26 -2.00
C GLY A 195 4.25 24.89 -2.35
N VAL A 196 3.82 23.84 -1.68
CA VAL A 196 4.10 22.44 -2.04
C VAL A 196 3.05 22.01 -3.05
N ARG A 197 3.47 21.41 -4.15
CA ARG A 197 2.55 20.86 -5.15
C ARG A 197 2.14 19.45 -4.80
N GLU A 198 0.87 19.13 -5.05
CA GLU A 198 0.31 17.79 -4.87
C GLU A 198 0.09 17.16 -6.24
N CYS A 199 0.49 15.90 -6.41
CA CYS A 199 0.13 15.13 -7.59
C CYS A 199 -0.11 13.65 -7.24
N PHE A 200 -0.80 12.96 -8.13
CA PHE A 200 -1.32 11.62 -7.86
C PHE A 200 -0.84 10.63 -8.89
N VAL A 201 -0.49 9.46 -8.40
CA VAL A 201 -0.26 8.26 -9.19
C VAL A 201 -1.24 7.19 -8.74
N THR A 202 -1.51 6.22 -9.60
CA THR A 202 -2.31 5.05 -9.21
C THR A 202 -1.42 3.82 -9.23
N LEU A 203 -1.41 3.06 -8.15
CA LEU A 203 -0.88 1.70 -8.10
C LEU A 203 -1.90 0.84 -7.37
N HIS A 204 -2.45 -0.13 -8.06
CA HIS A 204 -3.35 -1.10 -7.45
C HIS A 204 -2.56 -2.15 -6.68
N VAL A 205 -2.56 -2.01 -5.37
CA VAL A 205 -1.82 -2.92 -4.47
C VAL A 205 -2.45 -4.30 -4.51
N GLY A 206 -1.64 -5.28 -4.89
CA GLY A 206 -2.01 -6.68 -4.86
C GLY A 206 -1.74 -7.34 -3.51
N LEU A 207 -2.35 -8.51 -3.27
CA LEU A 207 -2.11 -9.28 -2.03
C LEU A 207 -0.67 -9.80 -1.89
N GLY A 208 0.11 -9.76 -2.96
CA GLY A 208 1.53 -10.11 -2.95
C GLY A 208 2.33 -9.32 -1.92
N THR A 209 1.93 -8.06 -1.67
CA THR A 209 2.56 -7.16 -0.68
C THR A 209 2.57 -7.73 0.75
N PHE A 210 1.62 -8.61 1.09
CA PHE A 210 1.55 -9.23 2.42
C PHE A 210 2.21 -10.62 2.49
N ARG A 211 2.79 -11.10 1.39
CA ARG A 211 3.50 -12.39 1.39
C ARG A 211 4.92 -12.19 1.95
N PRO A 212 5.36 -13.04 2.89
CA PRO A 212 6.73 -12.99 3.36
C PRO A 212 7.71 -13.31 2.23
N VAL A 213 8.88 -12.70 2.26
CA VAL A 213 10.01 -13.08 1.39
C VAL A 213 10.44 -14.49 1.76
N LYS A 214 10.55 -15.38 0.78
CA LYS A 214 10.94 -16.79 0.99
C LYS A 214 12.38 -17.06 0.60
N ALA A 215 12.95 -16.22 -0.25
CA ALA A 215 14.33 -16.33 -0.69
C ALA A 215 15.29 -16.04 0.48
N GLU A 216 16.35 -16.81 0.60
CA GLU A 216 17.41 -16.56 1.59
C GLU A 216 18.28 -15.38 1.12
N ASP A 217 18.66 -15.37 -0.14
CA ASP A 217 19.36 -14.26 -0.80
C ASP A 217 18.34 -13.34 -1.48
N ILE A 218 18.39 -12.03 -1.15
CA ILE A 218 17.39 -11.07 -1.63
C ILE A 218 17.37 -10.94 -3.15
N GLU A 219 18.49 -11.18 -3.83
CA GLU A 219 18.60 -11.11 -5.29
C GLU A 219 17.82 -12.24 -6.00
N GLU A 220 17.51 -13.32 -5.28
CA GLU A 220 16.68 -14.42 -5.79
C GLU A 220 15.17 -14.18 -5.60
N HIS A 221 14.79 -13.08 -4.94
CA HIS A 221 13.39 -12.77 -4.70
C HIS A 221 12.72 -12.24 -5.96
N GLU A 222 11.69 -12.96 -6.42
CA GLU A 222 10.83 -12.52 -7.51
C GLU A 222 9.71 -11.62 -6.97
N MET A 223 9.77 -10.34 -7.33
CA MET A 223 8.74 -9.38 -6.96
C MET A 223 7.48 -9.59 -7.78
N HIS A 224 6.32 -9.57 -7.12
CA HIS A 224 5.02 -9.61 -7.81
C HIS A 224 4.80 -8.36 -8.65
N SER A 225 4.03 -8.54 -9.73
CA SER A 225 3.67 -7.43 -10.63
C SER A 225 2.43 -6.69 -10.13
N GLU A 226 2.46 -5.37 -10.22
CA GLU A 226 1.36 -4.46 -9.89
C GLU A 226 1.16 -3.47 -11.03
N PHE A 227 -0.11 -3.11 -11.32
CA PHE A 227 -0.42 -2.17 -12.38
C PHE A 227 -0.36 -0.74 -11.86
N CYS A 228 0.38 0.11 -12.58
CA CYS A 228 0.61 1.50 -12.23
C CYS A 228 0.18 2.45 -13.35
N ILE A 229 -0.21 3.67 -12.96
CA ILE A 229 -0.55 4.76 -13.87
C ILE A 229 0.12 6.03 -13.37
N ILE A 230 0.80 6.74 -14.28
CA ILE A 230 1.26 8.11 -14.10
C ILE A 230 0.46 8.99 -15.08
N PRO A 231 -0.49 9.79 -14.60
CA PRO A 231 -1.23 10.73 -15.43
C PRO A 231 -0.34 11.82 -16.04
N GLU A 232 -0.77 12.41 -17.16
CA GLU A 232 -0.03 13.47 -17.85
C GLU A 232 0.27 14.67 -16.94
N GLU A 233 -0.71 15.11 -16.17
CA GLU A 233 -0.57 16.21 -15.21
C GLU A 233 0.50 15.90 -14.16
N THR A 234 0.51 14.66 -13.60
CA THR A 234 1.52 14.23 -12.64
C THR A 234 2.91 14.21 -13.26
N ALA A 235 3.05 13.67 -14.47
CA ALA A 235 4.32 13.64 -15.19
C ALA A 235 4.86 15.06 -15.42
N ARG A 236 4.00 15.99 -15.82
CA ARG A 236 4.31 17.41 -15.99
C ARG A 236 4.81 18.04 -14.68
N ILE A 237 4.05 17.87 -13.59
CA ILE A 237 4.39 18.44 -12.27
C ILE A 237 5.74 17.91 -11.76
N ILE A 238 5.97 16.60 -11.83
CA ILE A 238 7.25 15.98 -11.41
C ILE A 238 8.41 16.56 -12.22
N THR A 239 8.27 16.60 -13.56
CA THR A 239 9.31 17.09 -14.47
C THR A 239 9.65 18.57 -14.21
N GLU A 240 8.62 19.41 -14.03
CA GLU A 240 8.82 20.83 -13.71
C GLU A 240 9.48 21.01 -12.33
N THR A 241 9.09 20.21 -11.33
CA THR A 241 9.70 20.24 -10.00
C THR A 241 11.18 19.90 -10.05
N LYS A 242 11.54 18.80 -10.73
CA LYS A 242 12.96 18.40 -10.89
C LYS A 242 13.77 19.47 -11.60
N ARG A 243 13.26 20.04 -12.70
CA ARG A 243 13.93 21.12 -13.44
C ARG A 243 14.11 22.41 -12.63
N ALA A 244 13.19 22.68 -11.72
CA ALA A 244 13.27 23.82 -10.79
C ALA A 244 14.16 23.56 -9.56
N GLY A 245 14.72 22.36 -9.39
CA GLY A 245 15.53 21.96 -8.24
C GLY A 245 14.71 21.67 -6.96
N GLY A 246 13.40 21.48 -7.09
CA GLY A 246 12.52 21.06 -6.01
C GLY A 246 12.66 19.56 -5.72
N ARG A 247 12.20 19.12 -4.54
CA ARG A 247 12.26 17.72 -4.13
C ARG A 247 10.99 16.98 -4.54
N ILE A 248 11.15 15.72 -4.94
CA ILE A 248 10.06 14.76 -5.09
C ILE A 248 9.92 13.96 -3.81
N VAL A 249 8.83 14.17 -3.10
CA VAL A 249 8.50 13.54 -1.82
C VAL A 249 7.38 12.54 -2.06
N CYS A 250 7.69 11.25 -2.04
CA CYS A 250 6.67 10.21 -2.20
C CYS A 250 5.98 9.88 -0.88
N VAL A 251 4.66 9.71 -0.92
CA VAL A 251 3.86 9.19 0.18
C VAL A 251 3.60 7.71 -0.04
N GLY A 252 4.27 6.89 0.75
CA GLY A 252 4.23 5.44 0.69
C GLY A 252 5.19 4.82 -0.32
N THR A 253 5.53 3.57 -0.04
CA THR A 253 6.37 2.75 -0.91
C THR A 253 5.72 2.47 -2.27
N THR A 254 4.39 2.51 -2.35
CA THR A 254 3.64 2.38 -3.61
C THR A 254 3.89 3.55 -4.55
N SER A 255 3.80 4.79 -4.08
CA SER A 255 4.14 5.98 -4.88
C SER A 255 5.61 5.96 -5.29
N CYS A 256 6.52 5.61 -4.36
CA CYS A 256 7.94 5.46 -4.66
C CYS A 256 8.18 4.44 -5.78
N ARG A 257 7.61 3.24 -5.67
CA ARG A 257 7.78 2.20 -6.69
C ARG A 257 7.20 2.61 -8.05
N THR A 258 6.06 3.30 -8.07
CA THR A 258 5.46 3.81 -9.31
C THR A 258 6.37 4.84 -9.98
N VAL A 259 6.83 5.82 -9.22
CA VAL A 259 7.71 6.88 -9.74
C VAL A 259 9.03 6.28 -10.24
N GLU A 260 9.70 5.45 -9.45
CA GLU A 260 11.00 4.87 -9.83
C GLU A 260 10.90 3.89 -11.01
N SER A 261 9.74 3.22 -11.20
CA SER A 261 9.52 2.32 -12.34
C SER A 261 9.51 3.03 -13.69
N PHE A 262 9.07 4.29 -13.69
CA PHE A 262 8.83 5.02 -14.95
C PHE A 262 9.66 6.29 -15.09
N ALA A 263 10.48 6.65 -14.09
CA ALA A 263 11.38 7.79 -14.16
C ALA A 263 12.45 7.61 -15.25
N ASN A 264 12.67 8.69 -16.01
CA ASN A 264 13.80 8.78 -16.91
C ASN A 264 15.13 8.87 -16.13
N GLU A 265 16.26 8.66 -16.82
CA GLU A 265 17.58 8.69 -16.17
C GLU A 265 17.95 10.06 -15.57
N ASP A 266 17.35 11.13 -16.08
CA ASP A 266 17.51 12.50 -15.57
C ASP A 266 16.50 12.87 -14.45
N GLY A 267 15.68 11.91 -14.02
CA GLY A 267 14.63 12.08 -13.00
C GLY A 267 13.37 12.76 -13.50
N THR A 268 13.26 13.07 -14.78
CA THR A 268 12.01 13.54 -15.40
C THR A 268 11.03 12.38 -15.60
N MET A 269 9.79 12.71 -15.95
CA MET A 269 8.70 11.75 -16.04
C MET A 269 7.87 11.98 -17.30
N ASP A 270 7.44 10.88 -17.92
CA ASP A 270 6.44 10.87 -18.98
C ASP A 270 5.16 10.21 -18.48
N ALA A 271 4.00 10.64 -19.04
CA ALA A 271 2.73 9.96 -18.79
C ALA A 271 2.80 8.51 -19.26
N LYS A 272 2.49 7.57 -18.39
CA LYS A 272 2.61 6.14 -18.69
C LYS A 272 1.73 5.29 -17.81
N SER A 273 1.29 4.16 -18.35
CA SER A 273 0.68 3.08 -17.59
C SER A 273 1.33 1.75 -17.95
N GLY A 274 1.38 0.84 -17.00
CA GLY A 274 1.97 -0.47 -17.22
C GLY A 274 2.17 -1.26 -15.94
N TRP A 275 2.68 -2.46 -16.10
CA TRP A 275 3.01 -3.34 -14.99
C TRP A 275 4.41 -3.06 -14.47
N THR A 276 4.57 -3.09 -13.15
CA THR A 276 5.87 -3.01 -12.49
C THR A 276 6.07 -4.19 -11.55
N ASN A 277 7.26 -4.76 -11.61
CA ASN A 277 7.78 -5.70 -10.63
C ASN A 277 9.08 -5.19 -10.00
N ILE A 278 9.25 -3.88 -9.98
CA ILE A 278 10.46 -3.27 -9.42
C ILE A 278 10.70 -3.73 -7.98
N PHE A 279 11.89 -4.24 -7.74
CA PHE A 279 12.37 -4.59 -6.42
C PHE A 279 13.52 -3.66 -6.03
N ILE A 280 13.26 -2.80 -5.06
CA ILE A 280 14.21 -1.79 -4.57
C ILE A 280 14.82 -2.31 -3.27
N TYR A 281 16.15 -2.46 -3.25
CA TYR A 281 16.95 -2.90 -2.12
C TYR A 281 18.30 -2.19 -2.11
N PRO A 282 19.12 -2.27 -1.05
CA PRO A 282 20.41 -1.58 -0.98
C PRO A 282 21.30 -1.80 -2.20
N GLY A 283 21.79 -0.72 -2.77
CA GLY A 283 22.49 -0.67 -4.06
C GLY A 283 21.66 -0.09 -5.20
N TYR A 284 20.33 0.01 -5.04
CA TYR A 284 19.48 0.71 -6.00
C TYR A 284 19.79 2.21 -6.03
N LYS A 285 19.87 2.76 -7.24
CA LYS A 285 20.09 4.20 -7.46
C LYS A 285 18.77 4.86 -7.80
N PHE A 286 18.24 5.64 -6.86
CA PHE A 286 17.02 6.40 -7.09
C PHE A 286 17.22 7.45 -8.18
N LYS A 287 16.28 7.52 -9.11
CA LYS A 287 16.30 8.44 -10.25
C LYS A 287 15.53 9.72 -9.94
N CYS A 288 14.39 9.59 -9.30
CA CYS A 288 13.44 10.67 -9.13
C CYS A 288 13.17 11.01 -7.65
N LEU A 289 13.08 9.99 -6.78
CA LEU A 289 12.76 10.16 -5.36
C LEU A 289 13.84 10.94 -4.60
N ASP A 290 13.44 11.98 -3.88
CA ASP A 290 14.32 12.75 -2.98
C ASP A 290 14.03 12.49 -1.50
N ALA A 291 12.76 12.28 -1.12
CA ALA A 291 12.33 12.00 0.24
C ALA A 291 11.12 11.06 0.26
N LEU A 292 10.94 10.35 1.36
CA LEU A 292 9.88 9.34 1.50
C LEU A 292 9.14 9.53 2.84
N ILE A 293 7.81 9.57 2.78
CA ILE A 293 6.93 9.41 3.92
C ILE A 293 6.41 7.97 3.90
N THR A 294 6.58 7.23 4.97
CA THR A 294 6.19 5.81 5.01
C THR A 294 5.78 5.37 6.41
N ASN A 295 5.12 4.22 6.54
CA ASN A 295 4.90 3.55 7.82
C ASN A 295 6.16 2.76 8.23
N PHE A 296 6.19 2.26 9.46
CA PHE A 296 7.14 1.23 9.86
C PHE A 296 6.74 -0.12 9.27
N HIS A 297 7.73 -0.87 8.77
CA HIS A 297 7.54 -2.12 8.03
C HIS A 297 7.94 -3.35 8.84
N LEU A 298 7.52 -4.54 8.37
CA LEU A 298 7.86 -5.83 8.96
C LEU A 298 9.37 -6.14 8.85
N PRO A 299 9.93 -6.85 9.83
CA PRO A 299 11.22 -7.49 9.66
C PRO A 299 11.25 -8.34 8.39
N GLU A 300 12.38 -8.36 7.71
CA GLU A 300 12.64 -9.20 6.54
C GLU A 300 11.70 -8.97 5.33
N SER A 301 10.94 -7.86 5.32
CA SER A 301 10.03 -7.52 4.22
C SER A 301 10.75 -6.77 3.10
N THR A 302 10.20 -6.86 1.88
CA THR A 302 10.67 -6.05 0.73
C THR A 302 10.60 -4.54 1.01
N LEU A 303 9.72 -4.12 1.91
CA LEU A 303 9.51 -2.71 2.24
C LEU A 303 10.60 -2.15 3.17
N ILE A 304 11.10 -2.92 4.15
CA ILE A 304 12.27 -2.50 4.94
C ILE A 304 13.53 -2.46 4.08
N MET A 305 13.61 -3.32 3.04
CA MET A 305 14.71 -3.31 2.07
C MET A 305 14.68 -2.02 1.24
N LEU A 306 13.48 -1.56 0.80
CA LEU A 306 13.31 -0.32 0.07
C LEU A 306 13.74 0.90 0.89
N VAL A 307 13.29 1.03 2.14
CA VAL A 307 13.70 2.16 3.00
C VAL A 307 15.18 2.09 3.34
N SER A 308 15.75 0.87 3.43
CA SER A 308 17.19 0.65 3.61
C SER A 308 18.00 1.04 2.37
N ALA A 309 17.43 0.91 1.17
CA ALA A 309 18.07 1.41 -0.05
C ALA A 309 18.18 2.94 -0.05
N LEU A 310 17.19 3.64 0.53
CA LEU A 310 17.14 5.10 0.56
C LEU A 310 18.08 5.71 1.62
N ALA A 311 18.09 5.16 2.84
CA ALA A 311 18.78 5.77 3.98
C ALA A 311 19.99 4.96 4.50
N GLY A 312 20.28 3.83 3.87
CA GLY A 312 21.28 2.89 4.38
C GLY A 312 20.70 1.94 5.43
N ARG A 313 21.04 0.65 5.32
CA ARG A 313 20.52 -0.40 6.20
C ARG A 313 20.79 -0.13 7.68
N GLU A 314 22.00 0.29 8.02
CA GLU A 314 22.40 0.51 9.40
C GLU A 314 21.61 1.65 10.05
N HIS A 315 21.41 2.76 9.33
CA HIS A 315 20.60 3.89 9.79
C HIS A 315 19.14 3.48 10.01
N VAL A 316 18.58 2.71 9.05
CA VAL A 316 17.20 2.24 9.16
C VAL A 316 17.03 1.29 10.34
N LEU A 317 17.90 0.31 10.52
CA LEU A 317 17.81 -0.64 11.63
C LEU A 317 18.02 0.06 12.99
N ALA A 318 18.90 1.06 13.06
CA ALA A 318 19.08 1.89 14.26
C ALA A 318 17.80 2.68 14.59
N ALA A 319 17.19 3.34 13.59
CA ALA A 319 15.94 4.08 13.74
C ALA A 319 14.77 3.16 14.14
N TYR A 320 14.69 1.95 13.60
CA TYR A 320 13.68 0.95 13.96
C TYR A 320 13.85 0.43 15.39
N LYS A 321 15.08 0.18 15.81
CA LYS A 321 15.39 -0.18 17.19
C LYS A 321 14.94 0.93 18.15
N GLU A 322 15.28 2.18 17.87
CA GLU A 322 14.85 3.35 18.64
C GLU A 322 13.32 3.47 18.66
N ALA A 323 12.64 3.25 17.53
CA ALA A 323 11.19 3.27 17.46
C ALA A 323 10.56 2.20 18.36
N VAL A 324 11.11 0.99 18.41
CA VAL A 324 10.67 -0.08 19.32
C VAL A 324 10.88 0.33 20.79
N GLU A 325 12.06 0.82 21.15
CA GLU A 325 12.39 1.27 22.50
C GLU A 325 11.46 2.42 22.98
N LYS A 326 11.13 3.33 22.08
CA LYS A 326 10.18 4.44 22.32
C LYS A 326 8.72 4.07 22.12
N ARG A 327 8.44 2.77 21.88
CA ARG A 327 7.08 2.22 21.71
C ARG A 327 6.28 2.94 20.62
N TYR A 328 6.88 3.13 19.46
CA TYR A 328 6.14 3.52 18.26
C TYR A 328 5.17 2.41 17.87
N ARG A 329 4.09 2.78 17.18
CA ARG A 329 3.12 1.86 16.62
C ARG A 329 3.56 1.48 15.21
N PHE A 330 3.44 0.21 14.87
CA PHE A 330 3.93 -0.34 13.61
C PHE A 330 2.80 -0.69 12.65
N PHE A 331 3.10 -0.76 11.35
CA PHE A 331 2.26 -1.14 10.21
C PHE A 331 1.14 -0.16 9.85
N SER A 332 0.07 -0.68 9.19
CA SER A 332 -0.95 0.08 8.47
C SER A 332 -1.60 1.21 9.29
N PHE A 333 -1.90 0.96 10.56
CA PHE A 333 -2.48 1.94 11.48
C PHE A 333 -1.47 2.48 12.49
N GLY A 334 -0.21 2.22 12.24
CA GLY A 334 0.89 2.64 13.10
C GLY A 334 1.26 4.11 12.96
N ASP A 335 2.47 4.41 13.39
CA ASP A 335 3.10 5.72 13.25
C ASP A 335 3.86 5.81 11.91
N ALA A 336 4.38 6.98 11.59
CA ALA A 336 5.03 7.26 10.32
C ALA A 336 6.53 7.56 10.47
N MET A 337 7.24 7.45 9.35
CA MET A 337 8.60 7.94 9.15
C MET A 337 8.62 8.99 8.04
N PHE A 338 9.48 9.97 8.16
CA PHE A 338 9.90 10.88 7.10
C PHE A 338 11.40 10.74 6.88
N ILE A 339 11.79 10.24 5.73
CA ILE A 339 13.19 9.99 5.35
C ILE A 339 13.59 11.02 4.31
N SER A 340 14.57 11.89 4.61
CA SER A 340 14.92 13.02 3.73
C SER A 340 16.42 13.32 3.70
#